data_a0e90a6c39ec3cb3cb0d8c4b550b4be0
#
_entry.id   a0e90a6c39ec3cb3cb0d8c4b550b4be0
#
_cell.length_a   1.000
_cell.length_b   1.000
_cell.length_c   1.000
_cell.angle_alpha   90.00
_cell.angle_beta   90.00
_cell.angle_gamma   90.00
#
_symmetry.space_group_name_H-M   'P 1'
#
loop_
_entity.id
_entity.type
_entity.pdbx_description
1 polymer ?
#
loop_
_entity_poly.entity_id
_entity_poly.type
_entity_poly.pdbx_seq_one_letter_code
_entity_poly.pdbx_strand_id
1 'polypeptide(L)'
;TVRAIVQRVDNYNNNPKILLSRTDKVFLQRLFELEVPEINDGLITIKAIARIPGERAKVAVESYDDRIDPVGACVGMKGSRIHGIVRELRNENIDVINYTSNLSLFIQRALSPAKISSIRVNEEEKKAEVYLRPEEVSLAIGKGGLNIKLACMLTEYTIDVFRDIEGADEEDIYLDCLLYTSPSPRDKRQS
;
A
#
# COMPACT_ATOMS: atom_id res chain seq x y z
N THR A 1 15.17 -19.32 15.90
CA THR A 1 13.96 -19.62 15.07
C THR A 1 13.63 -18.40 14.24
N VAL A 2 13.35 -18.59 12.94
CA VAL A 2 12.97 -17.53 12.00
C VAL A 2 11.67 -17.92 11.33
N ARG A 3 10.70 -17.00 11.29
CA ARG A 3 9.45 -17.19 10.54
C ARG A 3 9.69 -16.85 9.08
N ALA A 4 9.20 -17.66 8.18
CA ALA A 4 9.24 -17.45 6.73
C ALA A 4 8.11 -18.21 6.05
N ILE A 5 7.79 -17.83 4.82
CA ILE A 5 6.92 -18.63 3.96
C ILE A 5 7.76 -19.48 3.01
N VAL A 6 7.21 -20.61 2.58
CA VAL A 6 7.76 -21.38 1.47
C VAL A 6 7.33 -20.70 0.17
N GLN A 7 8.28 -20.09 -0.54
CA GLN A 7 8.00 -19.41 -1.81
C GLN A 7 7.89 -20.39 -2.96
N ARG A 8 8.80 -21.37 -3.02
CA ARG A 8 8.75 -22.44 -3.99
C ARG A 8 9.59 -23.64 -3.56
N VAL A 9 9.30 -24.77 -4.16
CA VAL A 9 10.08 -26.00 -4.01
C VAL A 9 10.56 -26.43 -5.39
N ASP A 10 11.88 -26.45 -5.58
CA ASP A 10 12.52 -26.92 -6.80
C ASP A 10 13.07 -28.33 -6.55
N ASN A 11 12.90 -29.24 -7.51
CA ASN A 11 13.41 -30.62 -7.41
C ASN A 11 14.56 -30.79 -8.42
N TYR A 12 15.78 -30.77 -7.93
CA TYR A 12 16.98 -31.01 -8.73
C TYR A 12 17.59 -32.36 -8.35
N ASN A 13 17.67 -33.29 -9.30
CA ASN A 13 18.34 -34.59 -9.13
C ASN A 13 17.89 -35.34 -7.86
N ASN A 14 16.60 -35.43 -7.62
CA ASN A 14 15.97 -36.02 -6.43
C ASN A 14 16.29 -35.34 -5.10
N ASN A 15 16.88 -34.15 -5.13
CA ASN A 15 17.10 -33.32 -3.94
C ASN A 15 16.12 -32.10 -3.96
N PRO A 16 15.13 -32.06 -3.08
CA PRO A 16 14.23 -30.93 -2.99
C PRO A 16 14.96 -29.70 -2.42
N LYS A 17 14.91 -28.59 -3.14
CA LYS A 17 15.39 -27.30 -2.70
C LYS A 17 14.22 -26.41 -2.33
N ILE A 18 14.10 -26.05 -1.07
CA ILE A 18 13.03 -25.21 -0.54
C ILE A 18 13.52 -23.78 -0.48
N LEU A 19 12.87 -22.88 -1.23
CA LEU A 19 13.13 -21.46 -1.18
C LEU A 19 12.18 -20.80 -0.19
N LEU A 20 12.75 -20.14 0.83
CA LEU A 20 12.01 -19.41 1.86
C LEU A 20 12.03 -17.92 1.56
N SER A 21 10.95 -17.21 1.89
CA SER A 21 10.86 -15.76 1.73
C SER A 21 10.27 -15.10 2.96
N ARG A 22 10.80 -13.90 3.27
CA ARG A 22 10.26 -12.95 4.24
C ARG A 22 9.87 -11.63 3.59
N THR A 23 10.17 -11.46 2.31
CA THR A 23 9.94 -10.23 1.54
C THR A 23 8.67 -10.28 0.69
N ASP A 24 8.09 -11.44 0.52
CA ASP A 24 6.84 -11.63 -0.22
C ASP A 24 5.66 -11.02 0.56
N LYS A 25 4.70 -10.44 -0.18
CA LYS A 25 3.45 -9.90 0.41
C LYS A 25 2.65 -10.97 1.16
N VAL A 26 2.74 -12.23 0.75
CA VAL A 26 2.08 -13.37 1.41
C VAL A 26 2.62 -13.56 2.83
N PHE A 27 3.89 -13.27 3.07
CA PHE A 27 4.44 -13.32 4.43
C PHE A 27 3.72 -12.33 5.35
N LEU A 28 3.50 -11.09 4.90
CA LEU A 28 2.72 -10.10 5.64
C LEU A 28 1.28 -10.55 5.87
N GLN A 29 0.63 -11.12 4.86
CA GLN A 29 -0.72 -11.70 5.00
C GLN A 29 -0.77 -12.76 6.10
N ARG A 30 0.18 -13.68 6.12
CA ARG A 30 0.26 -14.73 7.15
C ARG A 30 0.48 -14.17 8.55
N LEU A 31 1.25 -13.09 8.69
CA LEU A 31 1.42 -12.42 9.97
C LEU A 31 0.10 -11.80 10.48
N PHE A 32 -0.69 -11.20 9.59
CA PHE A 32 -2.01 -10.70 9.94
C PHE A 32 -2.96 -11.83 10.37
N GLU A 33 -2.95 -12.96 9.68
CA GLU A 33 -3.75 -14.13 10.05
C GLU A 33 -3.38 -14.68 11.44
N LEU A 34 -2.11 -14.60 11.83
CA LEU A 34 -1.65 -15.02 13.15
C LEU A 34 -2.02 -14.04 14.27
N GLU A 35 -1.95 -12.73 14.01
CA GLU A 35 -2.15 -11.68 15.03
C GLU A 35 -3.60 -11.23 15.15
N VAL A 36 -4.43 -11.43 14.12
CA VAL A 36 -5.82 -10.97 14.05
C VAL A 36 -6.75 -12.18 13.93
N PRO A 37 -7.32 -12.65 15.05
CA PRO A 37 -8.21 -13.81 15.06
C PRO A 37 -9.41 -13.68 14.11
N GLU A 38 -9.95 -12.46 13.96
CA GLU A 38 -11.09 -12.18 13.09
C GLU A 38 -10.78 -12.43 11.60
N ILE A 39 -9.52 -12.33 11.19
CA ILE A 39 -9.08 -12.71 9.83
C ILE A 39 -9.05 -14.23 9.71
N ASN A 40 -8.48 -14.92 10.69
CA ASN A 40 -8.41 -16.37 10.72
C ASN A 40 -9.79 -17.01 10.74
N ASP A 41 -10.75 -16.39 11.45
CA ASP A 41 -12.12 -16.84 11.56
C ASP A 41 -13.00 -16.48 10.34
N GLY A 42 -12.44 -15.78 9.35
CA GLY A 42 -13.14 -15.38 8.12
C GLY A 42 -14.10 -14.21 8.28
N LEU A 43 -14.08 -13.49 9.40
CA LEU A 43 -14.91 -12.30 9.65
C LEU A 43 -14.35 -11.04 8.96
N ILE A 44 -13.03 -10.98 8.80
CA ILE A 44 -12.32 -9.92 8.10
C ILE A 44 -11.53 -10.54 6.95
N THR A 45 -11.59 -9.92 5.80
CA THR A 45 -10.85 -10.33 4.60
C THR A 45 -9.82 -9.28 4.22
N ILE A 46 -8.59 -9.71 3.94
CA ILE A 46 -7.58 -8.88 3.31
C ILE A 46 -7.85 -8.85 1.81
N LYS A 47 -8.19 -7.69 1.27
CA LYS A 47 -8.55 -7.51 -0.14
C LYS A 47 -7.35 -7.20 -1.03
N ALA A 48 -6.39 -6.44 -0.52
CA ALA A 48 -5.18 -6.08 -1.25
C ALA A 48 -4.03 -5.79 -0.28
N ILE A 49 -2.81 -6.08 -0.73
CA ILE A 49 -1.57 -5.77 -0.02
C ILE A 49 -0.58 -5.16 -1.01
N ALA A 50 -0.04 -4.01 -0.65
CA ALA A 50 1.13 -3.42 -1.29
C ALA A 50 2.27 -3.34 -0.26
N ARG A 51 3.45 -3.81 -0.63
CA ARG A 51 4.58 -3.91 0.28
C ARG A 51 5.88 -3.53 -0.41
N ILE A 52 6.65 -2.67 0.24
CA ILE A 52 8.06 -2.41 -0.07
C ILE A 52 8.85 -2.92 1.13
N PRO A 53 9.47 -4.12 1.01
CA PRO A 53 10.09 -4.78 2.14
C PRO A 53 11.14 -3.93 2.84
N GLY A 54 11.10 -3.91 4.18
CA GLY A 54 12.00 -3.13 5.01
C GLY A 54 11.64 -1.66 5.16
N GLU A 55 10.63 -1.17 4.43
CA GLU A 55 10.28 0.25 4.45
C GLU A 55 8.83 0.49 4.88
N ARG A 56 7.87 0.14 4.04
CA ARG A 56 6.45 0.39 4.31
C ARG A 56 5.55 -0.58 3.56
N ALA A 57 4.36 -0.80 4.11
CA ALA A 57 3.29 -1.57 3.48
C ALA A 57 1.93 -0.90 3.68
N LYS A 58 1.01 -1.17 2.76
CA LYS A 58 -0.41 -0.80 2.89
C LYS A 58 -1.26 -2.05 2.72
N VAL A 59 -2.26 -2.20 3.59
CA VAL A 59 -3.16 -3.36 3.61
C VAL A 59 -4.60 -2.86 3.59
N ALA A 60 -5.37 -3.29 2.60
CA ALA A 60 -6.78 -3.01 2.49
C ALA A 60 -7.59 -4.19 3.03
N VAL A 61 -8.45 -3.92 4.00
CA VAL A 61 -9.26 -4.91 4.70
C VAL A 61 -10.74 -4.59 4.62
N GLU A 62 -11.57 -5.62 4.65
CA GLU A 62 -13.02 -5.52 4.60
C GLU A 62 -13.64 -6.48 5.60
N SER A 63 -14.76 -6.08 6.21
CA SER A 63 -15.63 -6.97 6.96
C SER A 63 -17.02 -6.99 6.33
N TYR A 64 -17.62 -8.18 6.30
CA TYR A 64 -19.02 -8.35 5.86
C TYR A 64 -20.02 -8.16 7.01
N ASP A 65 -19.53 -8.02 8.24
CA ASP A 65 -20.33 -7.71 9.42
C ASP A 65 -20.17 -6.25 9.79
N ASP A 66 -21.24 -5.47 9.65
CA ASP A 66 -21.25 -4.02 9.93
C ASP A 66 -20.92 -3.67 11.39
N ARG A 67 -21.00 -4.65 12.29
CA ARG A 67 -20.64 -4.49 13.71
C ARG A 67 -19.15 -4.56 13.97
N ILE A 68 -18.37 -5.02 12.98
CA ILE A 68 -16.92 -5.17 13.08
C ILE A 68 -16.25 -4.03 12.35
N ASP A 69 -15.42 -3.25 13.05
CA ASP A 69 -14.46 -2.32 12.44
C ASP A 69 -13.22 -3.08 12.00
N PRO A 70 -13.04 -3.35 10.69
CA PRO A 70 -11.93 -4.19 10.23
C PRO A 70 -10.58 -3.53 10.47
N VAL A 71 -10.46 -2.22 10.33
CA VAL A 71 -9.19 -1.50 10.59
C VAL A 71 -8.87 -1.52 12.08
N GLY A 72 -9.84 -1.19 12.92
CA GLY A 72 -9.67 -1.22 14.37
C GLY A 72 -9.28 -2.60 14.90
N ALA A 73 -9.86 -3.66 14.35
CA ALA A 73 -9.52 -5.04 14.72
C ALA A 73 -8.11 -5.43 14.30
N CYS A 74 -7.65 -5.00 13.12
CA CYS A 74 -6.29 -5.27 12.64
C CYS A 74 -5.23 -4.49 13.40
N VAL A 75 -5.52 -3.24 13.77
CA VAL A 75 -4.60 -2.39 14.56
C VAL A 75 -4.53 -2.89 16.00
N GLY A 76 -5.67 -3.27 16.58
CA GLY A 76 -5.79 -3.70 17.95
C GLY A 76 -5.79 -2.54 18.94
N MET A 77 -6.10 -2.86 20.20
CA MET A 77 -6.15 -1.85 21.26
C MET A 77 -4.78 -1.17 21.43
N LYS A 78 -4.74 0.15 21.28
CA LYS A 78 -3.49 0.96 21.33
C LYS A 78 -2.41 0.46 20.38
N GLY A 79 -2.81 -0.13 19.25
CA GLY A 79 -1.86 -0.64 18.26
C GLY A 79 -1.19 -1.97 18.63
N SER A 80 -1.71 -2.70 19.62
CA SER A 80 -1.06 -3.91 20.14
C SER A 80 -0.81 -4.98 19.10
N ARG A 81 -1.76 -5.20 18.19
CA ARG A 81 -1.64 -6.21 17.12
C ARG A 81 -0.70 -5.75 16.01
N ILE A 82 -0.90 -4.53 15.50
CA ILE A 82 -0.07 -4.00 14.41
C ILE A 82 1.39 -3.82 14.84
N HIS A 83 1.66 -3.41 16.09
CA HIS A 83 3.01 -3.32 16.60
C HIS A 83 3.71 -4.67 16.67
N GLY A 84 2.99 -5.76 16.94
CA GLY A 84 3.52 -7.12 16.89
C GLY A 84 4.03 -7.49 15.49
N ILE A 85 3.24 -7.16 14.46
CA ILE A 85 3.61 -7.39 13.05
C ILE A 85 4.79 -6.50 12.63
N VAL A 86 4.73 -5.20 12.95
CA VAL A 86 5.81 -4.25 12.64
C VAL A 86 7.15 -4.70 13.26
N ARG A 87 7.12 -5.21 14.48
CA ARG A 87 8.30 -5.73 15.17
C ARG A 87 8.85 -6.98 14.50
N GLU A 88 8.01 -7.92 14.08
CA GLU A 88 8.42 -9.11 13.34
C GLU A 88 9.11 -8.74 12.02
N LEU A 89 8.63 -7.69 11.34
CA LEU A 89 9.18 -7.17 10.09
C LEU A 89 10.37 -6.21 10.29
N ARG A 90 10.87 -6.03 11.50
CA ARG A 90 12.00 -5.15 11.85
C ARG A 90 11.75 -3.68 11.46
N ASN A 91 10.65 -3.13 11.98
CA ASN A 91 10.25 -1.72 11.82
C ASN A 91 9.78 -1.31 10.40
N GLU A 92 9.23 -2.23 9.63
CA GLU A 92 8.47 -1.89 8.43
C GLU A 92 7.13 -1.27 8.84
N ASN A 93 6.86 -0.03 8.44
CA ASN A 93 5.62 0.66 8.77
C ASN A 93 4.45 0.08 7.98
N ILE A 94 3.31 -0.13 8.66
CA ILE A 94 2.13 -0.72 8.04
C ILE A 94 0.93 0.21 8.20
N ASP A 95 0.33 0.59 7.08
CA ASP A 95 -0.94 1.32 7.05
C ASP A 95 -2.07 0.34 6.73
N VAL A 96 -3.08 0.30 7.59
CA VAL A 96 -4.30 -0.49 7.35
C VAL A 96 -5.42 0.44 6.96
N ILE A 97 -6.09 0.15 5.85
CA ILE A 97 -7.20 0.95 5.33
C ILE A 97 -8.43 0.09 5.07
N ASN A 98 -9.61 0.70 5.15
CA ASN A 98 -10.86 0.06 4.75
C ASN A 98 -10.93 -0.06 3.23
N TYR A 99 -11.12 -1.29 2.74
CA TYR A 99 -11.44 -1.54 1.35
C TYR A 99 -12.85 -1.03 1.00
N THR A 100 -13.04 -0.61 -0.23
CA THR A 100 -14.34 -0.30 -0.82
C THR A 100 -14.31 -0.61 -2.31
N SER A 101 -15.45 -1.02 -2.84
CA SER A 101 -15.64 -1.21 -4.29
C SER A 101 -15.75 0.13 -5.04
N ASN A 102 -16.04 1.23 -4.35
CA ASN A 102 -15.99 2.56 -4.94
C ASN A 102 -14.54 2.97 -5.18
N LEU A 103 -14.12 2.95 -6.44
CA LEU A 103 -12.74 3.15 -6.85
C LEU A 103 -12.17 4.51 -6.44
N SER A 104 -12.93 5.59 -6.61
CA SER A 104 -12.52 6.94 -6.20
C SER A 104 -12.25 7.00 -4.70
N LEU A 105 -13.12 6.42 -3.90
CA LEU A 105 -12.96 6.35 -2.45
C LEU A 105 -11.81 5.44 -2.04
N PHE A 106 -11.60 4.33 -2.76
CA PHE A 106 -10.47 3.43 -2.51
C PHE A 106 -9.13 4.11 -2.76
N ILE A 107 -8.99 4.84 -3.86
CA ILE A 107 -7.78 5.62 -4.17
C ILE A 107 -7.55 6.70 -3.12
N GLN A 108 -8.60 7.41 -2.69
CA GLN A 108 -8.48 8.38 -1.60
C GLN A 108 -7.95 7.76 -0.32
N ARG A 109 -8.48 6.61 0.08
CA ARG A 109 -8.04 5.88 1.27
C ARG A 109 -6.61 5.37 1.12
N ALA A 110 -6.23 4.91 -0.08
CA ALA A 110 -4.88 4.43 -0.37
C ALA A 110 -3.83 5.54 -0.26
N LEU A 111 -4.18 6.80 -0.54
CA LEU A 111 -3.30 7.97 -0.39
C LEU A 111 -3.25 8.54 1.03
N SER A 112 -4.01 7.96 1.98
CA SER A 112 -3.92 8.35 3.39
C SER A 112 -2.44 8.43 3.85
N PRO A 113 -2.05 9.43 4.66
CA PRO A 113 -2.87 10.39 5.39
C PRO A 113 -3.26 11.66 4.61
N ALA A 114 -2.90 11.79 3.33
CA ALA A 114 -3.21 12.97 2.53
C ALA A 114 -4.72 13.10 2.28
N LYS A 115 -5.19 14.35 2.32
CA LYS A 115 -6.59 14.70 2.01
C LYS A 115 -6.69 15.17 0.57
N ILE A 116 -7.56 14.53 -0.21
CA ILE A 116 -7.77 14.84 -1.62
C ILE A 116 -8.94 15.81 -1.76
N SER A 117 -8.77 16.86 -2.56
CA SER A 117 -9.83 17.84 -2.89
C SER A 117 -10.78 17.26 -3.93
N SER A 118 -10.25 16.70 -5.01
CA SER A 118 -11.02 16.07 -6.06
C SER A 118 -10.25 14.95 -6.75
N ILE A 119 -10.96 14.08 -7.46
CA ILE A 119 -10.38 12.94 -8.17
C ILE A 119 -11.12 12.72 -9.48
N ARG A 120 -10.37 12.44 -10.54
CA ARG A 120 -10.87 11.94 -11.82
C ARG A 120 -10.28 10.57 -12.08
N VAL A 121 -11.12 9.61 -12.38
CA VAL A 121 -10.71 8.23 -12.65
C VAL A 121 -11.03 7.87 -14.09
N ASN A 122 -10.03 7.34 -14.79
CA ASN A 122 -10.16 6.73 -16.11
C ASN A 122 -9.95 5.21 -15.95
N GLU A 123 -11.04 4.46 -15.94
CA GLU A 123 -11.02 3.01 -15.75
C GLU A 123 -10.41 2.25 -16.94
N GLU A 124 -10.57 2.78 -18.16
CA GLU A 124 -10.06 2.14 -19.38
C GLU A 124 -8.52 2.16 -19.40
N GLU A 125 -7.92 3.29 -19.03
CA GLU A 125 -6.48 3.46 -18.98
C GLU A 125 -5.86 3.05 -17.62
N LYS A 126 -6.70 2.75 -16.64
CA LYS A 126 -6.28 2.51 -15.24
C LYS A 126 -5.46 3.66 -14.68
N LYS A 127 -5.93 4.86 -14.90
CA LYS A 127 -5.32 6.10 -14.41
C LYS A 127 -6.26 6.87 -13.50
N ALA A 128 -5.69 7.55 -12.53
CA ALA A 128 -6.40 8.47 -11.66
C ALA A 128 -5.62 9.77 -11.54
N GLU A 129 -6.31 10.89 -11.68
CA GLU A 129 -5.78 12.22 -11.43
C GLU A 129 -6.35 12.71 -10.10
N VAL A 130 -5.48 13.03 -9.16
CA VAL A 130 -5.88 13.52 -7.84
C VAL A 130 -5.42 14.95 -7.65
N TYR A 131 -6.33 15.78 -7.19
CA TYR A 131 -6.10 17.20 -6.94
C TYR A 131 -6.07 17.44 -5.44
N LEU A 132 -4.99 18.03 -4.95
CA LEU A 132 -4.75 18.27 -3.53
C LEU A 132 -4.30 19.70 -3.29
N ARG A 133 -4.61 20.20 -2.12
CA ARG A 133 -4.01 21.45 -1.65
C ARG A 133 -2.50 21.33 -1.59
N PRO A 134 -1.73 22.40 -1.83
CA PRO A 134 -0.26 22.36 -1.84
C PRO A 134 0.36 21.72 -0.59
N GLU A 135 -0.22 21.95 0.59
CA GLU A 135 0.23 21.37 1.85
C GLU A 135 0.03 19.85 1.97
N GLU A 136 -0.93 19.30 1.21
CA GLU A 136 -1.23 17.85 1.20
C GLU A 136 -0.40 17.06 0.19
N VAL A 137 0.20 17.73 -0.79
CA VAL A 137 0.97 17.07 -1.88
C VAL A 137 2.14 16.26 -1.33
N SER A 138 2.90 16.82 -0.40
CA SER A 138 4.04 16.13 0.20
C SER A 138 3.62 14.90 1.02
N LEU A 139 2.45 14.94 1.65
CA LEU A 139 1.89 13.79 2.36
C LEU A 139 1.43 12.69 1.39
N ALA A 140 0.81 13.07 0.27
CA ALA A 140 0.37 12.12 -0.75
C ALA A 140 1.55 11.36 -1.37
N ILE A 141 2.63 12.08 -1.68
CA ILE A 141 3.85 11.50 -2.23
C ILE A 141 4.59 10.68 -1.17
N GLY A 142 4.75 11.23 0.01
CA GLY A 142 5.47 10.63 1.12
C GLY A 142 7.00 10.68 0.94
N LYS A 143 7.71 10.28 1.98
CA LYS A 143 9.18 10.23 1.97
C LYS A 143 9.68 9.29 0.87
N GLY A 144 10.51 9.80 -0.02
CA GLY A 144 11.05 9.01 -1.13
C GLY A 144 10.00 8.50 -2.12
N GLY A 145 8.81 9.11 -2.15
CA GLY A 145 7.72 8.69 -3.02
C GLY A 145 7.04 7.37 -2.59
N LEU A 146 7.29 6.88 -1.38
CA LEU A 146 6.79 5.58 -0.92
C LEU A 146 5.27 5.53 -0.80
N ASN A 147 4.64 6.62 -0.32
CA ASN A 147 3.21 6.63 -0.12
C ASN A 147 2.44 6.49 -1.44
N ILE A 148 2.78 7.30 -2.44
CA ILE A 148 2.13 7.22 -3.75
C ILE A 148 2.46 5.91 -4.48
N LYS A 149 3.68 5.41 -4.38
CA LYS A 149 4.08 4.15 -4.98
C LYS A 149 3.27 2.98 -4.41
N LEU A 150 3.11 2.92 -3.09
CA LEU A 150 2.29 1.91 -2.44
C LEU A 150 0.80 2.06 -2.79
N ALA A 151 0.29 3.28 -2.90
CA ALA A 151 -1.09 3.52 -3.31
C ALA A 151 -1.34 3.01 -4.75
N CYS A 152 -0.41 3.26 -5.68
CA CYS A 152 -0.49 2.72 -7.04
C CYS A 152 -0.46 1.18 -7.06
N MET A 153 0.43 0.57 -6.27
CA MET A 153 0.52 -0.90 -6.15
C MET A 153 -0.75 -1.50 -5.56
N LEU A 154 -1.32 -0.86 -4.53
CA LEU A 154 -2.49 -1.35 -3.81
C LEU A 154 -3.76 -1.30 -4.67
N THR A 155 -3.95 -0.21 -5.41
CA THR A 155 -5.13 0.06 -6.25
C THR A 155 -5.00 -0.48 -7.67
N GLU A 156 -3.78 -0.80 -8.10
CA GLU A 156 -3.45 -1.18 -9.49
C GLU A 156 -3.74 -0.08 -10.51
N TYR A 157 -3.73 1.18 -10.06
CA TYR A 157 -3.90 2.38 -10.89
C TYR A 157 -2.65 3.23 -10.87
N THR A 158 -2.36 3.88 -11.99
CA THR A 158 -1.37 4.96 -12.04
C THR A 158 -2.03 6.22 -11.49
N ILE A 159 -1.45 6.81 -10.45
CA ILE A 159 -2.00 7.98 -9.77
C ILE A 159 -1.12 9.18 -10.07
N ASP A 160 -1.68 10.18 -10.75
CA ASP A 160 -1.04 11.46 -11.01
C ASP A 160 -1.54 12.49 -9.99
N VAL A 161 -0.61 13.20 -9.37
CA VAL A 161 -0.88 14.18 -8.31
C VAL A 161 -0.75 15.59 -8.87
N PHE A 162 -1.80 16.38 -8.71
CA PHE A 162 -1.88 17.78 -9.13
C PHE A 162 -2.14 18.69 -7.94
N ARG A 163 -1.59 19.91 -8.00
CA ARG A 163 -1.90 20.95 -7.02
C ARG A 163 -3.23 21.59 -7.36
N ASP A 164 -4.10 21.66 -6.37
CA ASP A 164 -5.34 22.41 -6.43
C ASP A 164 -5.04 23.86 -5.97
N ILE A 165 -4.68 24.71 -6.93
CA ILE A 165 -4.40 26.14 -6.68
C ILE A 165 -5.52 26.93 -7.36
N GLU A 166 -6.34 27.63 -6.58
CA GLU A 166 -7.34 28.54 -7.11
C GLU A 166 -6.65 29.58 -8.01
N GLY A 167 -6.90 29.53 -9.33
CA GLY A 167 -6.40 30.48 -10.32
C GLY A 167 -5.06 30.13 -11.00
N ALA A 168 -4.53 28.91 -10.83
CA ALA A 168 -3.35 28.46 -11.57
C ALA A 168 -3.73 27.95 -12.96
N ASP A 169 -2.95 28.31 -13.99
CA ASP A 169 -3.07 27.75 -15.33
C ASP A 169 -2.67 26.27 -15.36
N GLU A 170 -3.29 25.48 -16.23
CA GLU A 170 -3.05 24.02 -16.32
C GLU A 170 -1.58 23.64 -16.55
N GLU A 171 -0.74 24.53 -17.09
CA GLU A 171 0.70 24.31 -17.31
C GLU A 171 1.51 24.27 -16.01
N ASP A 172 1.17 25.06 -14.99
CA ASP A 172 1.87 25.07 -13.70
C ASP A 172 1.61 23.80 -12.88
N ILE A 173 0.46 23.17 -13.11
CA ILE A 173 0.05 21.95 -12.46
C ILE A 173 0.83 20.73 -12.99
N TYR A 174 1.18 20.74 -14.29
CA TYR A 174 1.81 19.62 -14.98
C TYR A 174 3.30 19.44 -14.65
N LEU A 175 4.02 20.52 -14.34
CA LEU A 175 5.47 20.51 -14.07
C LEU A 175 5.86 19.73 -12.81
N ASP A 176 5.00 19.67 -11.80
CA ASP A 176 5.31 18.95 -10.55
C ASP A 176 5.19 17.42 -10.68
N CYS A 177 4.32 16.92 -11.56
CA CYS A 177 4.18 15.49 -11.83
C CYS A 177 5.43 14.87 -12.47
N LEU A 178 6.10 15.60 -13.36
CA LEU A 178 7.29 15.14 -14.07
C LEU A 178 8.53 14.98 -13.17
N LEU A 179 8.60 15.72 -12.07
CA LEU A 179 9.73 15.66 -11.13
C LEU A 179 9.75 14.37 -10.31
N TYR A 180 8.59 13.74 -10.10
CA TYR A 180 8.46 12.54 -9.26
C TYR A 180 8.33 11.23 -10.04
N THR A 181 8.02 11.29 -11.34
CA THR A 181 7.90 10.14 -12.24
C THR A 181 9.18 9.85 -13.03
N SER A 182 10.17 10.74 -13.01
CA SER A 182 11.48 10.50 -13.65
C SER A 182 12.24 9.42 -12.89
N PRO A 183 12.73 8.36 -13.57
CA PRO A 183 13.62 7.39 -12.96
C PRO A 183 14.90 8.11 -12.49
N SER A 184 15.29 7.83 -11.25
CA SER A 184 16.50 8.38 -10.65
C SER A 184 17.70 8.12 -11.57
N PRO A 185 18.63 9.10 -11.73
CA PRO A 185 19.83 8.92 -12.54
C PRO A 185 20.76 7.78 -12.11
N ARG A 186 20.48 7.16 -10.96
CA ARG A 186 21.24 6.01 -10.44
C ARG A 186 20.96 4.68 -11.15
N ASP A 187 19.82 4.56 -11.85
CA ASP A 187 19.46 3.31 -12.56
C ASP A 187 20.14 3.14 -13.92
N LYS A 188 20.94 4.12 -14.36
CA LYS A 188 21.67 4.07 -15.65
C LYS A 188 23.12 3.58 -15.56
N ARG A 189 23.56 3.01 -14.42
CA ARG A 189 24.91 2.45 -14.29
C ARG A 189 24.89 0.95 -13.98
N GLN A 190 24.22 0.18 -14.80
CA GLN A 190 24.49 -1.27 -14.91
C GLN A 190 24.11 -1.71 -16.33
N SER A 191 25.00 -1.53 -17.24
CA SER A 191 25.14 -2.28 -18.47
C SER A 191 26.62 -2.36 -18.82
#